data_ec02254a3506baf26c885d403591dd97
#
_entry.id   ec02254a3506baf26c885d403591dd97
#
_cell.length_a   1.000
_cell.length_b   1.000
_cell.length_c   1.000
_cell.angle_alpha   90.00
_cell.angle_beta   90.00
_cell.angle_gamma   90.00
#
_symmetry.space_group_name_H-M   'P 1'
#
loop_
_entity.id
_entity.type
_entity.pdbx_description
1 polymer ?
#
loop_
_entity_poly.entity_id
_entity_poly.type
_entity_poly.pdbx_seq_one_letter_code
_entity_poly.pdbx_strand_id
1 'polypeptide(L)'
;MDDATRNEIAECLEHLAAQPAWNAELWQRCYDLVTANLNDELLGYIHDDLIHYTGRPLFGSEPRTADLQRFSQEFRDIAGALRSRMSVTDFKKHYEW
;
A
#
# COMPACT_ATOMS: atom_id res chain seq x y z
N MET A 1 3.31 -5.74 15.48
CA MET A 1 2.34 -4.65 15.16
C MET A 1 1.00 -5.04 15.76
N ASP A 2 0.35 -4.14 16.48
CA ASP A 2 -0.94 -4.40 17.09
C ASP A 2 -2.10 -4.23 16.10
N ASP A 3 -3.31 -4.64 16.51
CA ASP A 3 -4.48 -4.59 15.64
C ASP A 3 -4.88 -3.16 15.27
N ALA A 4 -4.73 -2.22 16.20
CA ALA A 4 -5.05 -0.82 15.94
C ALA A 4 -4.16 -0.25 14.84
N THR A 5 -2.87 -0.55 14.89
CA THR A 5 -1.90 -0.12 13.86
C THR A 5 -2.18 -0.81 12.52
N ARG A 6 -2.49 -2.12 12.52
CA ARG A 6 -2.87 -2.85 11.30
C ARG A 6 -4.08 -2.20 10.63
N ASN A 7 -5.10 -1.90 11.41
CA ASN A 7 -6.33 -1.31 10.90
C ASN A 7 -6.09 0.12 10.39
N GLU A 8 -5.25 0.89 11.07
CA GLU A 8 -4.89 2.25 10.64
C GLU A 8 -4.16 2.24 9.29
N ILE A 9 -3.19 1.35 9.12
CA ILE A 9 -2.46 1.20 7.86
C ILE A 9 -3.41 0.72 6.76
N ALA A 10 -4.24 -0.28 7.04
CA ALA A 10 -5.22 -0.79 6.08
C ALA A 10 -6.17 0.32 5.62
N GLU A 11 -6.68 1.11 6.53
CA GLU A 11 -7.56 2.23 6.21
C GLU A 11 -6.86 3.28 5.34
N CYS A 12 -5.62 3.64 5.66
CA CYS A 12 -4.84 4.55 4.84
C CYS A 12 -4.63 4.03 3.43
N LEU A 13 -4.29 2.74 3.29
CA LEU A 13 -4.09 2.13 1.97
C LEU A 13 -5.40 2.08 1.17
N GLU A 14 -6.51 1.78 1.83
CA GLU A 14 -7.83 1.78 1.19
C GLU A 14 -8.22 3.17 0.70
N HIS A 15 -7.96 4.19 1.50
CA HIS A 15 -8.20 5.59 1.11
C HIS A 15 -7.32 6.00 -0.07
N LEU A 16 -6.04 5.60 -0.05
CA LEU A 16 -5.12 5.88 -1.15
C LEU A 16 -5.59 5.18 -2.44
N ALA A 17 -6.04 3.93 -2.33
CA ALA A 17 -6.58 3.17 -3.46
C ALA A 17 -7.84 3.78 -4.05
N ALA A 18 -8.63 4.49 -3.25
CA ALA A 18 -9.89 5.09 -3.67
C ALA A 18 -9.72 6.49 -4.28
N GLN A 19 -8.52 7.08 -4.23
CA GLN A 19 -8.30 8.41 -4.77
C GLN A 19 -8.44 8.42 -6.30
N PRO A 20 -9.17 9.40 -6.87
CA PRO A 20 -9.32 9.51 -8.33
C PRO A 20 -8.05 10.01 -9.02
N ALA A 21 -7.14 10.60 -8.25
CA ALA A 21 -5.88 11.14 -8.74
C ALA A 21 -4.81 11.05 -7.64
N TRP A 22 -3.59 11.33 -8.00
CA TRP A 22 -2.47 11.36 -7.05
C TRP A 22 -2.74 12.33 -5.90
N ASN A 23 -2.57 11.84 -4.67
CA ASN A 23 -2.71 12.63 -3.46
C ASN A 23 -1.42 12.50 -2.63
N ALA A 24 -0.56 13.50 -2.74
CA ALA A 24 0.77 13.48 -2.12
C ALA A 24 0.72 13.41 -0.59
N GLU A 25 -0.21 14.11 0.05
CA GLU A 25 -0.34 14.13 1.50
C GLU A 25 -0.77 12.75 2.03
N LEU A 26 -1.76 12.15 1.41
CA LEU A 26 -2.23 10.81 1.77
C LEU A 26 -1.15 9.76 1.51
N TRP A 27 -0.46 9.85 0.37
CA TRP A 27 0.66 8.98 0.08
C TRP A 27 1.74 9.07 1.16
N GLN A 28 2.11 10.29 1.55
CA GLN A 28 3.15 10.50 2.57
C GLN A 28 2.74 9.89 3.90
N ARG A 29 1.48 10.02 4.29
CA ARG A 29 0.97 9.41 5.51
C ARG A 29 1.07 7.87 5.46
N CYS A 30 0.66 7.27 4.34
CA CYS A 30 0.77 5.82 4.15
C CYS A 30 2.23 5.38 4.21
N TYR A 31 3.10 6.09 3.52
CA TYR A 31 4.54 5.80 3.48
C TYR A 31 5.16 5.85 4.87
N ASP A 32 4.85 6.89 5.65
CA ASP A 32 5.38 7.04 7.01
C ASP A 32 4.91 5.91 7.92
N LEU A 33 3.63 5.56 7.87
CA LEU A 33 3.08 4.46 8.66
C LEU A 33 3.71 3.11 8.29
N VAL A 34 3.85 2.83 7.01
CA VAL A 34 4.46 1.59 6.52
C VAL A 34 5.93 1.54 6.91
N THR A 35 6.67 2.62 6.72
CA THR A 35 8.10 2.69 7.03
C THR A 35 8.35 2.47 8.53
N ALA A 36 7.48 2.99 9.39
CA ALA A 36 7.58 2.81 10.83
C ALA A 36 7.34 1.36 11.28
N ASN A 37 6.80 0.51 10.43
CA ASN A 37 6.39 -0.86 10.77
C ASN A 37 6.98 -1.91 9.81
N LEU A 38 8.14 -1.65 9.20
CA LEU A 38 8.76 -2.54 8.20
C LEU A 38 9.22 -3.89 8.76
N ASN A 39 9.23 -4.07 10.07
CA ASN A 39 9.47 -5.37 10.68
C ASN A 39 8.34 -6.39 10.40
N ASP A 40 7.18 -5.93 9.94
CA ASP A 40 6.12 -6.80 9.44
C ASP A 40 6.40 -7.14 7.98
N GLU A 41 6.51 -8.43 7.65
CA GLU A 41 6.89 -8.89 6.31
C GLU A 41 5.90 -8.46 5.23
N LEU A 42 4.60 -8.39 5.53
CA LEU A 42 3.59 -7.94 4.57
C LEU A 42 3.85 -6.49 4.14
N LEU A 43 4.31 -5.66 5.06
CA LEU A 43 4.56 -4.25 4.76
C LEU A 43 5.80 -4.06 3.88
N GLY A 44 6.71 -5.02 3.85
CA GLY A 44 7.84 -5.00 2.91
C GLY A 44 7.39 -4.98 1.46
N TYR A 45 6.37 -5.74 1.11
CA TYR A 45 5.82 -5.75 -0.25
C TYR A 45 5.17 -4.42 -0.61
N ILE A 46 4.34 -3.88 0.28
CA ILE A 46 3.64 -2.63 -0.03
C ILE A 46 4.58 -1.42 0.03
N HIS A 47 5.67 -1.50 0.77
CA HIS A 47 6.70 -0.46 0.79
C HIS A 47 7.28 -0.24 -0.61
N ASP A 48 7.62 -1.32 -1.30
CA ASP A 48 8.12 -1.24 -2.68
C ASP A 48 7.09 -0.63 -3.61
N ASP A 49 5.82 -1.04 -3.49
CA ASP A 49 4.73 -0.48 -4.28
C ASP A 49 4.56 1.02 -4.02
N LEU A 50 4.64 1.44 -2.76
CA LEU A 50 4.54 2.86 -2.41
C LEU A 50 5.67 3.68 -3.04
N ILE A 51 6.89 3.16 -3.04
CA ILE A 51 8.02 3.84 -3.67
C ILE A 51 7.78 4.01 -5.17
N HIS A 52 7.30 2.98 -5.85
CA HIS A 52 7.01 3.05 -7.29
C HIS A 52 5.77 3.90 -7.59
N TYR A 53 4.75 3.82 -6.73
CA TYR A 53 3.52 4.59 -6.89
C TYR A 53 3.72 6.09 -6.67
N THR A 54 4.83 6.52 -6.11
CA THR A 54 5.04 7.94 -5.84
C THR A 54 4.87 8.78 -7.09
N GLY A 55 4.85 8.15 -8.26
CA GLY A 55 4.90 8.97 -9.46
C GLY A 55 6.06 9.94 -9.37
N ARG A 56 6.96 9.74 -8.37
CA ARG A 56 8.16 10.53 -8.40
C ARG A 56 8.71 10.32 -9.76
N PRO A 57 8.33 11.22 -10.56
CA PRO A 57 8.92 11.20 -11.82
C PRO A 57 10.32 11.61 -11.48
N LEU A 58 11.20 10.70 -11.54
CA LEU A 58 12.53 11.06 -11.96
C LEU A 58 12.40 12.07 -13.10
N PHE A 59 11.19 12.32 -13.58
CA PHE A 59 10.89 13.09 -14.78
C PHE A 59 9.67 14.00 -14.70
N GLY A 60 9.11 14.27 -13.52
CA GLY A 60 8.05 15.27 -13.34
C GLY A 60 6.65 14.90 -13.83
N SER A 61 6.38 13.65 -14.19
CA SER A 61 5.05 13.24 -14.69
C SER A 61 4.26 12.44 -13.67
N GLU A 62 2.94 12.64 -13.63
CA GLU A 62 2.04 11.85 -12.80
C GLU A 62 2.01 10.38 -13.24
N PRO A 63 1.73 9.43 -12.31
CA PRO A 63 1.55 8.02 -12.69
C PRO A 63 0.48 7.86 -13.76
N ARG A 64 0.69 6.93 -14.68
CA ARG A 64 -0.31 6.61 -15.70
C ARG A 64 -1.55 6.00 -15.05
N THR A 65 -2.71 6.20 -15.67
CA THR A 65 -3.98 5.64 -15.17
C THR A 65 -3.90 4.11 -14.97
N ALA A 66 -3.27 3.39 -15.90
CA ALA A 66 -3.09 1.94 -15.78
C ALA A 66 -2.24 1.57 -14.56
N ASP A 67 -1.19 2.33 -14.26
CA ASP A 67 -0.34 2.11 -13.09
C ASP A 67 -1.12 2.42 -11.80
N LEU A 68 -1.91 3.49 -11.79
CA LEU A 68 -2.77 3.83 -10.66
C LEU A 68 -3.75 2.70 -10.35
N GLN A 69 -4.37 2.10 -11.38
CA GLN A 69 -5.31 1.00 -11.21
C GLN A 69 -4.62 -0.25 -10.63
N ARG A 70 -3.45 -0.58 -11.14
CA ARG A 70 -2.66 -1.71 -10.64
C ARG A 70 -2.29 -1.52 -9.16
N PHE A 71 -1.70 -0.37 -8.83
CA PHE A 71 -1.31 -0.08 -7.45
C PHE A 71 -2.50 0.01 -6.53
N SER A 72 -3.62 0.56 -6.98
CA SER A 72 -4.85 0.62 -6.18
C SER A 72 -5.33 -0.77 -5.80
N GLN A 73 -5.29 -1.73 -6.73
CA GLN A 73 -5.65 -3.11 -6.44
C GLN A 73 -4.67 -3.75 -5.44
N GLU A 74 -3.38 -3.53 -5.61
CA GLU A 74 -2.36 -4.05 -4.69
C GLU A 74 -2.51 -3.46 -3.29
N PHE A 75 -2.82 -2.18 -3.17
CA PHE A 75 -3.09 -1.54 -1.88
C PHE A 75 -4.31 -2.16 -1.19
N ARG A 76 -5.37 -2.44 -1.95
CA ARG A 76 -6.57 -3.13 -1.40
C ARG A 76 -6.25 -4.55 -0.96
N ASP A 77 -5.43 -5.27 -1.73
CA ASP A 77 -5.02 -6.63 -1.38
C ASP A 77 -4.26 -6.65 -0.05
N ILE A 78 -3.28 -5.78 0.11
CA ILE A 78 -2.52 -5.67 1.36
C ILE A 78 -3.41 -5.22 2.51
N ALA A 79 -4.30 -4.25 2.29
CA ALA A 79 -5.23 -3.80 3.32
C ALA A 79 -6.11 -4.96 3.81
N GLY A 80 -6.64 -5.76 2.89
CA GLY A 80 -7.41 -6.96 3.23
C GLY A 80 -6.59 -7.97 4.02
N ALA A 81 -5.35 -8.21 3.62
CA ALA A 81 -4.45 -9.12 4.32
C ALA A 81 -4.14 -8.64 5.74
N LEU A 82 -3.91 -7.34 5.92
CA LEU A 82 -3.67 -6.75 7.24
C LEU A 82 -4.89 -6.91 8.15
N ARG A 83 -6.10 -6.65 7.64
CA ARG A 83 -7.33 -6.80 8.41
C ARG A 83 -7.63 -8.24 8.77
N SER A 84 -7.26 -9.19 7.90
CA SER A 84 -7.46 -10.63 8.09
C SER A 84 -6.31 -11.30 8.86
N ARG A 85 -5.28 -10.55 9.23
CA ARG A 85 -4.08 -11.06 9.92
C ARG A 85 -3.42 -12.23 9.18
N MET A 86 -3.38 -12.15 7.86
CA MET A 86 -2.73 -13.16 7.04
C MET A 86 -1.23 -13.20 7.29
N SER A 87 -0.65 -14.42 7.26
CA SER A 87 0.79 -14.59 7.14
C SER A 87 1.24 -14.26 5.71
N VAL A 88 2.53 -14.02 5.51
CA VAL A 88 3.08 -13.82 4.17
C VAL A 88 2.79 -15.02 3.26
N THR A 89 2.91 -16.23 3.80
CA THR A 89 2.62 -17.46 3.04
C THR A 89 1.17 -17.50 2.57
N ASP A 90 0.22 -17.23 3.47
CA ASP A 90 -1.20 -17.20 3.13
C ASP A 90 -1.53 -16.08 2.13
N PHE A 91 -0.92 -14.93 2.31
CA PHE A 91 -1.08 -13.80 1.40
C PHE A 91 -0.65 -14.14 -0.03
N LYS A 92 0.53 -14.73 -0.18
CA LYS A 92 1.03 -15.14 -1.50
C LYS A 92 0.14 -16.16 -2.18
N LYS A 93 -0.42 -17.09 -1.41
CA LYS A 93 -1.35 -18.10 -1.95
C LYS A 93 -2.67 -17.48 -2.39
N HIS A 94 -3.17 -16.52 -1.62
CA HIS A 94 -4.49 -15.94 -1.85
C HIS A 94 -4.49 -14.92 -3.00
N TYR A 95 -3.45 -14.11 -3.10
CA TYR A 95 -3.40 -13.00 -4.06
C TYR A 95 -2.45 -13.22 -5.23
N GLU A 96 -1.74 -14.32 -5.27
CA GLU A 96 -0.81 -14.67 -6.37
C GLU A 96 0.27 -13.61 -6.66
N TRP A 97 0.77 -13.04 -5.61
CA TRP A 97 1.85 -12.04 -5.72
C TRP A 97 3.22 -12.67 -6.03
#